data_b3f140c672fdbe84813d6ac9d867bed4
#
_entry.id   b3f140c672fdbe84813d6ac9d867bed4
#
_cell.length_a   1.000
_cell.length_b   1.000
_cell.length_c   1.000
_cell.angle_alpha   90.00
_cell.angle_beta   90.00
_cell.angle_gamma   90.00
#
_symmetry.space_group_name_H-M   'P 1'
#
loop_
_entity.id
_entity.type
_entity.pdbx_description
1 polymer ?
#
loop_
_entity_poly.entity_id
_entity_poly.type
_entity_poly.pdbx_seq_one_letter_code
_entity_poly.pdbx_strand_id
1 'polypeptide(L)'
;MTTTKNNGHKKLNVPNKREQNQTCLDSAEREGLRPKGNVPNLRFPEFQGEWEELGLSELLDFKNGLNPKPNKFGKGIKFISVMDILNNAVITYDCIKASVDVTEKELADFSVEKGDILFQRSSETLEDVGRANVYIDDKTAVFGGFVIRGKKKGEYDPQYFNYLLRSPFARKRIIPMGAGAQHFNIGQEGLSKVKLHFANIEEQKKIGKMLSLLDERMATQNKIIDKLQSLIKGIAQHCIRELINGWEYVRLGDICKITTGKLDANAQVENGQYPFFTCAERPFNIDSYAFDTEALLISGNGANLGYINYYKGKFNAYQRTYVLDHFSVNIQYVKWALKVLLPQRIAIEKSSSNTPYIVLSTLADLKIPIPNNSKQNHIADLMMSFERKLSTQLALSDLYNKQKQYLLRQMFI
;
A
#
# COMPACT_ATOMS: atom_id res chain seq x y z
N MET A 1 53.22 -24.48 14.83
CA MET A 1 52.46 -24.67 13.57
C MET A 1 51.00 -24.62 13.90
N THR A 2 50.39 -23.46 13.77
CA THR A 2 49.00 -23.17 14.10
C THR A 2 48.25 -22.89 12.79
N THR A 3 47.37 -23.77 12.42
CA THR A 3 46.52 -23.64 11.22
C THR A 3 45.23 -22.90 11.59
N THR A 4 45.10 -21.70 11.14
CA THR A 4 43.87 -20.88 11.23
C THR A 4 42.87 -21.34 10.15
N LYS A 5 41.71 -21.82 10.57
CA LYS A 5 40.58 -22.11 9.68
C LYS A 5 39.82 -20.80 9.37
N ASN A 6 39.83 -20.43 8.11
CA ASN A 6 39.10 -19.32 7.55
C ASN A 6 37.64 -19.75 7.34
N ASN A 7 36.71 -19.24 8.16
CA ASN A 7 35.27 -19.40 7.94
C ASN A 7 34.76 -18.29 6.99
N GLY A 8 34.65 -18.65 5.71
CA GLY A 8 34.04 -17.79 4.70
C GLY A 8 32.53 -17.72 4.88
N HIS A 9 32.03 -16.65 5.46
CA HIS A 9 30.62 -16.28 5.39
C HIS A 9 30.26 -15.88 3.92
N LYS A 10 29.57 -16.76 3.19
CA LYS A 10 28.89 -16.42 1.96
C LYS A 10 27.79 -15.43 2.32
N LYS A 11 27.98 -14.16 2.01
CA LYS A 11 26.90 -13.16 1.98
C LYS A 11 25.91 -13.60 0.90
N LEU A 12 24.67 -13.92 1.29
CA LEU A 12 23.55 -14.06 0.39
C LEU A 12 23.36 -12.72 -0.36
N ASN A 13 23.55 -12.74 -1.66
CA ASN A 13 23.20 -11.63 -2.54
C ASN A 13 21.68 -11.56 -2.62
N VAL A 14 21.07 -10.76 -1.74
CA VAL A 14 19.69 -10.32 -1.93
C VAL A 14 19.75 -9.25 -3.02
N PRO A 15 19.06 -9.41 -4.17
CA PRO A 15 19.04 -8.38 -5.20
C PRO A 15 18.52 -7.08 -4.58
N ASN A 16 19.31 -6.04 -4.68
CA ASN A 16 18.98 -4.73 -4.12
C ASN A 16 17.73 -4.21 -4.86
N LYS A 17 16.78 -3.59 -4.14
CA LYS A 17 15.59 -2.94 -4.75
C LYS A 17 15.94 -2.02 -5.94
N ARG A 18 17.17 -1.53 -6.00
CA ARG A 18 17.74 -0.81 -7.14
C ARG A 18 17.75 -1.63 -8.43
N GLU A 19 18.13 -2.91 -8.39
CA GLU A 19 18.18 -3.77 -9.59
C GLU A 19 16.79 -4.11 -10.11
N GLN A 20 15.79 -4.26 -9.22
CA GLN A 20 14.40 -4.50 -9.62
C GLN A 20 13.75 -3.28 -10.26
N ASN A 21 14.05 -2.05 -9.78
CA ASN A 21 13.55 -0.83 -10.39
C ASN A 21 14.29 -0.49 -11.71
N GLN A 22 15.57 -0.81 -11.80
CA GLN A 22 16.37 -0.65 -13.02
C GLN A 22 15.90 -1.62 -14.10
N THR A 23 15.63 -2.88 -13.76
CA THR A 23 15.05 -3.88 -14.69
C THR A 23 13.67 -3.52 -15.20
N CYS A 24 12.83 -2.83 -14.39
CA CYS A 24 11.54 -2.32 -14.87
C CYS A 24 11.66 -1.13 -15.83
N LEU A 25 12.67 -0.28 -15.66
CA LEU A 25 12.98 0.82 -16.59
C LEU A 25 13.61 0.29 -17.88
N ASP A 26 14.56 -0.65 -17.77
CA ASP A 26 15.23 -1.30 -18.91
C ASP A 26 14.30 -2.20 -19.74
N SER A 27 13.25 -2.80 -19.13
CA SER A 27 12.26 -3.59 -19.87
C SER A 27 11.37 -2.71 -20.76
N ALA A 28 11.01 -1.51 -20.31
CA ALA A 28 10.28 -0.54 -21.13
C ALA A 28 11.10 -0.03 -22.31
N GLU A 29 12.44 0.04 -22.18
CA GLU A 29 13.36 0.36 -23.26
C GLU A 29 13.58 -0.82 -24.22
N ARG A 30 13.47 -2.06 -23.76
CA ARG A 30 13.62 -3.28 -24.59
C ARG A 30 12.39 -3.61 -25.43
N GLU A 31 11.20 -3.17 -25.03
CA GLU A 31 9.94 -3.47 -25.73
C GLU A 31 9.62 -2.52 -26.91
N GLY A 32 10.59 -1.72 -27.39
CA GLY A 32 10.38 -0.86 -28.57
C GLY A 32 9.40 0.30 -28.36
N LEU A 33 9.07 0.62 -27.11
CA LEU A 33 8.14 1.67 -26.70
C LEU A 33 8.81 3.05 -26.56
N ARG A 34 9.80 3.37 -27.42
CA ARG A 34 10.28 4.75 -27.52
C ARG A 34 9.28 5.56 -28.33
N PRO A 35 8.75 6.67 -27.78
CA PRO A 35 7.94 7.60 -28.58
C PRO A 35 8.75 7.99 -29.82
N LYS A 36 8.14 7.93 -30.99
CA LYS A 36 8.75 8.47 -32.22
C LYS A 36 8.58 10.00 -32.19
N GLY A 37 9.67 10.73 -31.94
CA GLY A 37 9.62 12.18 -31.75
C GLY A 37 9.06 12.56 -30.37
N ASN A 38 8.54 13.78 -30.23
CA ASN A 38 7.95 14.30 -28.99
C ASN A 38 6.45 14.04 -28.93
N VAL A 39 6.02 12.78 -29.16
CA VAL A 39 4.62 12.36 -29.18
C VAL A 39 4.42 11.15 -28.26
N PRO A 40 3.43 11.14 -27.33
CA PRO A 40 3.19 10.00 -26.47
C PRO A 40 2.67 8.77 -27.26
N ASN A 41 2.93 7.56 -26.73
CA ASN A 41 2.49 6.32 -27.37
C ASN A 41 0.95 6.18 -27.38
N LEU A 42 0.28 6.68 -26.35
CA LEU A 42 -1.18 6.70 -26.22
C LEU A 42 -1.65 8.16 -26.17
N ARG A 43 -2.46 8.54 -27.15
CA ARG A 43 -2.94 9.90 -27.34
C ARG A 43 -4.40 9.91 -27.78
N PHE A 44 -5.13 10.94 -27.42
CA PHE A 44 -6.48 11.17 -27.96
C PHE A 44 -6.41 11.48 -29.46
N PRO A 45 -7.25 10.86 -30.33
CA PRO A 45 -7.12 10.93 -31.79
C PRO A 45 -7.24 12.34 -32.38
N GLU A 46 -7.95 13.24 -31.69
CA GLU A 46 -8.18 14.60 -32.13
C GLU A 46 -6.96 15.53 -31.97
N PHE A 47 -5.93 15.13 -31.18
CA PHE A 47 -4.72 15.94 -31.01
C PHE A 47 -3.61 15.45 -31.91
N GLN A 48 -2.92 16.38 -32.54
CA GLN A 48 -1.83 16.15 -33.48
C GLN A 48 -0.63 17.04 -33.17
N GLY A 49 0.49 16.80 -33.85
CA GLY A 49 1.74 17.52 -33.66
C GLY A 49 2.55 17.04 -32.48
N GLU A 50 3.76 17.56 -32.34
CA GLU A 50 4.68 17.23 -31.25
C GLU A 50 4.38 18.07 -30.00
N TRP A 51 4.72 17.54 -28.83
CA TRP A 51 4.69 18.28 -27.59
C TRP A 51 5.91 19.20 -27.49
N GLU A 52 5.73 20.35 -26.84
CA GLU A 52 6.76 21.36 -26.65
C GLU A 52 7.63 21.02 -25.43
N GLU A 53 8.96 21.14 -25.56
CA GLU A 53 9.86 21.01 -24.42
C GLU A 53 9.97 22.35 -23.69
N LEU A 54 9.51 22.40 -22.44
CA LEU A 54 9.56 23.59 -21.57
C LEU A 54 10.36 23.30 -20.30
N GLY A 55 11.15 24.28 -19.87
CA GLY A 55 11.81 24.24 -18.56
C GLY A 55 10.81 24.50 -17.43
N LEU A 56 10.99 23.82 -16.29
CA LEU A 56 10.14 24.10 -15.13
C LEU A 56 10.23 25.57 -14.68
N SER A 57 11.36 26.24 -14.87
CA SER A 57 11.55 27.68 -14.59
C SER A 57 10.78 28.61 -15.51
N GLU A 58 10.30 28.14 -16.66
CA GLU A 58 9.43 28.91 -17.55
C GLU A 58 7.99 28.94 -17.02
N LEU A 59 7.58 27.88 -16.32
CA LEU A 59 6.22 27.69 -15.81
C LEU A 59 6.04 28.03 -14.32
N LEU A 60 7.14 28.00 -13.54
CA LEU A 60 7.14 28.06 -12.09
C LEU A 60 8.21 29.01 -11.54
N ASP A 61 7.86 29.81 -10.53
CA ASP A 61 8.80 30.51 -9.67
C ASP A 61 9.02 29.74 -8.36
N PHE A 62 10.28 29.34 -8.11
CA PHE A 62 10.60 28.48 -6.97
C PHE A 62 10.92 29.25 -5.70
N LYS A 63 10.39 28.79 -4.56
CA LYS A 63 10.71 29.35 -3.23
C LYS A 63 10.77 28.23 -2.18
N ASN A 64 11.78 28.28 -1.28
CA ASN A 64 11.86 27.41 -0.11
C ASN A 64 10.82 27.83 0.94
N GLY A 65 10.35 26.88 1.73
CA GLY A 65 9.29 27.11 2.69
C GLY A 65 9.76 27.69 4.03
N LEU A 66 8.78 28.01 4.86
CA LEU A 66 8.91 28.59 6.19
C LEU A 66 9.41 27.56 7.21
N ASN A 67 10.29 27.96 8.12
CA ASN A 67 10.72 27.18 9.28
C ASN A 67 10.20 27.82 10.58
N PRO A 68 8.97 27.53 10.99
CA PRO A 68 8.38 28.11 12.18
C PRO A 68 9.02 27.54 13.45
N LYS A 69 9.02 28.34 14.54
CA LYS A 69 9.39 27.83 15.87
C LYS A 69 8.34 26.82 16.36
N PRO A 70 8.72 25.80 17.14
CA PRO A 70 7.78 24.75 17.60
C PRO A 70 6.52 25.28 18.31
N ASN A 71 6.63 26.37 19.05
CA ASN A 71 5.51 26.98 19.79
C ASN A 71 4.47 27.71 18.91
N LYS A 72 4.73 27.87 17.62
CA LYS A 72 3.80 28.46 16.65
C LYS A 72 2.83 27.46 16.02
N PHE A 73 3.07 26.16 16.18
CA PHE A 73 2.21 25.12 15.62
C PHE A 73 0.91 24.92 16.42
N GLY A 74 -0.12 24.36 15.76
CA GLY A 74 -1.40 23.97 16.34
C GLY A 74 -2.51 25.03 16.24
N LYS A 75 -2.24 26.23 15.76
CA LYS A 75 -3.22 27.30 15.53
C LYS A 75 -2.87 28.10 14.27
N GLY A 76 -3.78 28.94 13.82
CA GLY A 76 -3.58 29.82 12.68
C GLY A 76 -3.90 29.16 11.33
N ILE A 77 -3.08 29.46 10.32
CA ILE A 77 -3.31 29.02 8.93
C ILE A 77 -2.83 27.60 8.68
N LYS A 78 -3.43 26.91 7.72
CA LYS A 78 -3.02 25.55 7.30
C LYS A 78 -1.58 25.56 6.77
N PHE A 79 -0.81 24.55 7.21
CA PHE A 79 0.62 24.40 6.95
C PHE A 79 0.92 23.11 6.21
N ILE A 80 1.30 23.25 4.93
CA ILE A 80 1.60 22.13 4.04
C ILE A 80 2.98 21.55 4.40
N SER A 81 2.98 20.25 4.70
CA SER A 81 4.16 19.45 5.00
C SER A 81 4.47 18.47 3.86
N VAL A 82 5.60 17.76 3.96
CA VAL A 82 5.95 16.67 3.03
C VAL A 82 4.88 15.57 3.02
N MET A 83 4.26 15.27 4.19
CA MET A 83 3.22 14.24 4.27
C MET A 83 1.97 14.60 3.45
N ASP A 84 1.64 15.90 3.33
CA ASP A 84 0.52 16.34 2.51
C ASP A 84 0.81 16.15 1.02
N ILE A 85 2.07 16.29 0.58
CA ILE A 85 2.53 16.01 -0.79
C ILE A 85 2.41 14.51 -1.10
N LEU A 86 2.84 13.64 -0.18
CA LEU A 86 2.98 12.21 -0.43
C LEU A 86 1.68 11.43 -0.30
N ASN A 87 0.79 11.84 0.64
CA ASN A 87 -0.37 11.03 1.03
C ASN A 87 -1.66 11.41 0.30
N ASN A 88 -1.67 12.49 -0.49
CA ASN A 88 -2.86 12.96 -1.18
C ASN A 88 -2.74 12.83 -2.70
N ALA A 89 -3.84 12.58 -3.38
CA ALA A 89 -3.90 12.63 -4.84
C ALA A 89 -3.64 14.05 -5.35
N VAL A 90 -4.27 15.03 -4.70
CA VAL A 90 -4.09 16.47 -4.84
C VAL A 90 -4.18 17.11 -3.46
N ILE A 91 -3.60 18.29 -3.26
CA ILE A 91 -3.65 18.99 -1.98
C ILE A 91 -4.82 19.97 -2.00
N THR A 92 -5.75 19.79 -1.05
CA THR A 92 -6.85 20.72 -0.75
C THR A 92 -6.66 21.30 0.65
N TYR A 93 -7.30 22.41 0.96
CA TYR A 93 -7.21 23.02 2.28
C TYR A 93 -7.63 22.06 3.40
N ASP A 94 -8.69 21.29 3.18
CA ASP A 94 -9.28 20.39 4.18
C ASP A 94 -8.40 19.15 4.45
N CYS A 95 -7.58 18.70 3.49
CA CYS A 95 -6.69 17.55 3.69
C CYS A 95 -5.45 17.91 4.54
N ILE A 96 -5.10 19.19 4.68
CA ILE A 96 -3.94 19.65 5.45
C ILE A 96 -4.25 19.54 6.93
N LYS A 97 -3.45 18.77 7.66
CA LYS A 97 -3.66 18.51 9.11
C LYS A 97 -3.01 19.56 10.00
N ALA A 98 -1.80 20.00 9.65
CA ALA A 98 -1.05 20.95 10.46
C ALA A 98 -1.54 22.38 10.26
N SER A 99 -1.37 23.21 11.29
CA SER A 99 -1.60 24.65 11.23
C SER A 99 -0.47 25.39 11.95
N VAL A 100 -0.24 26.64 11.59
CA VAL A 100 0.83 27.47 12.13
C VAL A 100 0.38 28.94 12.25
N ASP A 101 0.84 29.59 13.30
CA ASP A 101 0.67 31.01 13.54
C ASP A 101 1.75 31.78 12.78
N VAL A 102 1.35 32.60 11.81
CA VAL A 102 2.24 33.38 10.94
C VAL A 102 1.92 34.86 11.01
N THR A 103 2.92 35.68 10.82
CA THR A 103 2.75 37.12 10.64
C THR A 103 2.20 37.44 9.25
N GLU A 104 1.64 38.61 9.05
CA GLU A 104 1.16 39.07 7.75
C GLU A 104 2.26 39.01 6.68
N LYS A 105 3.50 39.37 7.05
CA LYS A 105 4.66 39.27 6.17
C LYS A 105 4.96 37.81 5.79
N GLU A 106 5.00 36.90 6.78
CA GLU A 106 5.21 35.45 6.53
C GLU A 106 4.08 34.88 5.65
N LEU A 107 2.83 35.32 5.88
CA LEU A 107 1.69 34.92 5.05
C LEU A 107 1.88 35.37 3.59
N ALA A 108 2.21 36.65 3.36
CA ALA A 108 2.45 37.17 2.02
C ALA A 108 3.63 36.46 1.32
N ASP A 109 4.69 36.15 2.07
CA ASP A 109 5.90 35.54 1.55
C ASP A 109 5.75 34.03 1.23
N PHE A 110 4.96 33.31 2.02
CA PHE A 110 4.85 31.85 1.98
C PHE A 110 3.43 31.35 1.64
N SER A 111 2.55 32.22 1.10
CA SER A 111 1.25 31.81 0.63
C SER A 111 1.35 30.77 -0.48
N VAL A 112 0.40 29.83 -0.48
CA VAL A 112 0.18 28.85 -1.55
C VAL A 112 -1.19 29.12 -2.13
N GLU A 113 -1.25 29.24 -3.44
CA GLU A 113 -2.43 29.53 -4.22
C GLU A 113 -2.81 28.38 -5.15
N LYS A 114 -4.02 28.37 -5.62
CA LYS A 114 -4.53 27.35 -6.55
C LYS A 114 -3.67 27.28 -7.81
N GLY A 115 -3.22 26.07 -8.11
CA GLY A 115 -2.34 25.76 -9.24
C GLY A 115 -0.86 25.72 -8.88
N ASP A 116 -0.44 26.17 -7.70
CA ASP A 116 0.95 26.04 -7.26
C ASP A 116 1.35 24.58 -7.11
N ILE A 117 2.60 24.27 -7.46
CA ILE A 117 3.18 22.94 -7.33
C ILE A 117 4.09 22.89 -6.11
N LEU A 118 3.89 21.89 -5.25
CA LEU A 118 4.70 21.69 -4.05
C LEU A 118 5.62 20.48 -4.28
N PHE A 119 6.94 20.69 -4.10
CA PHE A 119 7.97 19.66 -4.27
C PHE A 119 8.54 19.26 -2.92
N GLN A 120 8.69 17.96 -2.69
CA GLN A 120 9.46 17.44 -1.56
C GLN A 120 10.94 17.81 -1.73
N ARG A 121 11.48 18.59 -0.80
CA ARG A 121 12.87 19.04 -0.83
C ARG A 121 13.86 17.98 -0.40
N SER A 122 13.53 17.22 0.64
CA SER A 122 14.43 16.26 1.29
C SER A 122 13.78 14.88 1.36
N SER A 123 14.57 13.81 1.14
CA SER A 123 14.12 12.43 1.24
C SER A 123 15.22 11.52 1.79
N GLU A 124 14.83 10.41 2.41
CA GLU A 124 15.74 9.34 2.83
C GLU A 124 16.21 8.48 1.65
N THR A 125 15.48 8.50 0.53
CA THR A 125 15.83 7.77 -0.70
C THR A 125 15.98 8.74 -1.86
N LEU A 126 16.90 8.45 -2.78
CA LEU A 126 17.09 9.27 -3.99
C LEU A 126 15.85 9.20 -4.90
N GLU A 127 15.19 8.07 -4.96
CA GLU A 127 14.00 7.84 -5.78
C GLU A 127 12.81 8.72 -5.36
N ASP A 128 12.76 9.15 -4.10
CA ASP A 128 11.65 9.94 -3.58
C ASP A 128 11.89 11.46 -3.59
N VAL A 129 13.15 11.90 -3.78
CA VAL A 129 13.46 13.34 -3.81
C VAL A 129 12.72 14.07 -4.93
N GLY A 130 12.25 15.27 -4.69
CA GLY A 130 11.53 16.07 -5.68
C GLY A 130 10.17 15.49 -6.10
N ARG A 131 9.55 14.61 -5.29
CA ARG A 131 8.14 14.25 -5.48
C ARG A 131 7.29 15.49 -5.38
N ALA A 132 6.25 15.57 -6.20
CA ALA A 132 5.45 16.77 -6.32
C ALA A 132 3.96 16.49 -6.16
N ASN A 133 3.24 17.53 -5.77
CA ASN A 133 1.77 17.57 -5.73
C ASN A 133 1.29 18.99 -6.01
N VAL A 134 0.05 19.11 -6.50
CA VAL A 134 -0.58 20.38 -6.82
C VAL A 134 -1.54 20.81 -5.73
N TYR A 135 -1.57 22.11 -5.44
CA TYR A 135 -2.59 22.73 -4.61
C TYR A 135 -3.77 23.18 -5.48
N ILE A 136 -5.00 22.75 -5.15
CA ILE A 136 -6.18 22.99 -5.98
C ILE A 136 -7.31 23.73 -5.26
N ASP A 137 -7.09 24.21 -4.03
CA ASP A 137 -8.09 24.93 -3.24
C ASP A 137 -7.99 26.44 -3.45
N ASP A 138 -9.10 27.15 -3.25
CA ASP A 138 -9.15 28.60 -3.34
C ASP A 138 -8.76 29.30 -2.03
N LYS A 139 -8.72 28.56 -0.90
CA LYS A 139 -8.27 29.06 0.40
C LYS A 139 -6.74 29.06 0.47
N THR A 140 -6.15 30.15 0.98
CA THR A 140 -4.70 30.26 1.13
C THR A 140 -4.17 29.37 2.25
N ALA A 141 -3.07 28.66 1.98
CA ALA A 141 -2.27 27.92 2.95
C ALA A 141 -0.82 28.44 2.93
N VAL A 142 0.03 27.99 3.86
CA VAL A 142 1.48 28.21 3.83
C VAL A 142 2.21 26.88 3.80
N PHE A 143 3.52 26.86 3.52
CA PHE A 143 4.29 25.62 3.33
C PHE A 143 5.60 25.61 4.10
N GLY A 144 6.04 24.42 4.50
CA GLY A 144 7.18 24.20 5.38
C GLY A 144 8.52 24.10 4.66
N GLY A 145 9.61 24.28 5.41
CA GLY A 145 11.00 24.36 4.92
C GLY A 145 11.53 23.08 4.23
N PHE A 146 10.87 21.93 4.43
CA PHE A 146 11.15 20.71 3.69
C PHE A 146 10.36 20.59 2.36
N VAL A 147 9.67 21.67 1.98
CA VAL A 147 8.90 21.81 0.75
C VAL A 147 9.45 22.98 -0.05
N ILE A 148 9.51 22.83 -1.37
CA ILE A 148 9.75 23.92 -2.32
C ILE A 148 8.43 24.19 -3.03
N ARG A 149 7.96 25.44 -3.02
CA ARG A 149 6.83 25.87 -3.84
C ARG A 149 7.33 26.29 -5.21
N GLY A 150 6.72 25.75 -6.27
CA GLY A 150 6.73 26.34 -7.60
C GLY A 150 5.44 27.15 -7.77
N LYS A 151 5.52 28.48 -7.61
CA LYS A 151 4.39 29.37 -7.85
C LYS A 151 4.07 29.41 -9.34
N LYS A 152 2.79 29.27 -9.67
CA LYS A 152 2.32 29.29 -11.06
C LYS A 152 2.65 30.63 -11.72
N LYS A 153 3.35 30.56 -12.86
CA LYS A 153 3.75 31.71 -13.68
C LYS A 153 3.31 31.56 -15.14
N GLY A 154 3.54 30.37 -15.72
CA GLY A 154 3.11 30.03 -17.08
C GLY A 154 1.72 29.42 -17.15
N GLU A 155 1.25 29.13 -18.37
CA GLU A 155 -0.03 28.50 -18.60
C GLU A 155 0.10 26.98 -18.61
N TYR A 156 -0.65 26.30 -17.73
CA TYR A 156 -0.80 24.85 -17.68
C TYR A 156 -2.06 24.45 -16.94
N ASP A 157 -2.55 23.23 -17.21
CA ASP A 157 -3.57 22.60 -16.39
C ASP A 157 -2.92 21.99 -15.12
N PRO A 158 -3.36 22.39 -13.89
CA PRO A 158 -2.73 21.93 -12.66
C PRO A 158 -2.80 20.42 -12.42
N GLN A 159 -3.92 19.79 -12.81
CA GLN A 159 -4.08 18.32 -12.66
C GLN A 159 -3.20 17.56 -13.64
N TYR A 160 -3.16 17.98 -14.90
CA TYR A 160 -2.23 17.41 -15.88
C TYR A 160 -0.79 17.50 -15.40
N PHE A 161 -0.36 18.68 -14.93
CA PHE A 161 1.01 18.89 -14.46
C PHE A 161 1.35 17.99 -13.26
N ASN A 162 0.40 17.81 -12.32
CA ASN A 162 0.56 16.86 -11.22
C ASN A 162 0.80 15.42 -11.71
N TYR A 163 0.10 14.97 -12.75
CA TYR A 163 0.31 13.63 -13.34
C TYR A 163 1.59 13.54 -14.13
N LEU A 164 1.94 14.58 -14.91
CA LEU A 164 3.22 14.65 -15.61
C LEU A 164 4.40 14.49 -14.66
N LEU A 165 4.41 15.23 -13.54
CA LEU A 165 5.49 15.16 -12.53
C LEU A 165 5.60 13.80 -11.84
N ARG A 166 4.52 13.02 -11.82
CA ARG A 166 4.47 11.64 -11.30
C ARG A 166 4.79 10.59 -12.35
N SER A 167 4.84 10.95 -13.62
CA SER A 167 5.18 10.03 -14.71
C SER A 167 6.63 9.53 -14.58
N PRO A 168 6.93 8.32 -15.05
CA PRO A 168 8.31 7.81 -15.08
C PRO A 168 9.28 8.71 -15.84
N PHE A 169 8.81 9.39 -16.89
CA PHE A 169 9.63 10.30 -17.70
C PHE A 169 10.06 11.53 -16.93
N ALA A 170 9.15 12.21 -16.26
CA ALA A 170 9.49 13.35 -15.41
C ALA A 170 10.36 12.92 -14.22
N ARG A 171 10.06 11.78 -13.59
CA ARG A 171 10.89 11.26 -12.50
C ARG A 171 12.33 10.98 -12.93
N LYS A 172 12.54 10.42 -14.13
CA LYS A 172 13.87 10.16 -14.70
C LYS A 172 14.69 11.46 -14.86
N ARG A 173 14.03 12.62 -15.07
CA ARG A 173 14.68 13.94 -15.21
C ARG A 173 14.84 14.67 -13.88
N ILE A 174 13.96 14.45 -12.91
CA ILE A 174 14.00 15.12 -11.60
C ILE A 174 14.97 14.41 -10.64
N ILE A 175 14.96 13.08 -10.57
CA ILE A 175 15.79 12.29 -9.64
C ILE A 175 17.29 12.64 -9.74
N PRO A 176 17.92 12.77 -10.92
CA PRO A 176 19.33 13.11 -11.04
C PRO A 176 19.70 14.50 -10.49
N MET A 177 18.71 15.38 -10.29
CA MET A 177 18.93 16.71 -9.69
C MET A 177 19.03 16.65 -8.16
N GLY A 178 18.72 15.51 -7.56
CA GLY A 178 18.90 15.28 -6.12
C GLY A 178 20.35 14.95 -5.79
N ALA A 179 20.86 15.49 -4.69
CA ALA A 179 22.22 15.26 -4.18
C ALA A 179 22.20 14.95 -2.70
N GLY A 180 23.13 14.12 -2.24
CA GLY A 180 23.30 13.74 -0.83
C GLY A 180 23.78 12.30 -0.68
N ALA A 181 24.26 11.94 0.53
CA ALA A 181 24.76 10.60 0.83
C ALA A 181 23.82 9.79 1.74
N GLN A 182 23.24 10.41 2.77
CA GLN A 182 22.27 9.81 3.70
C GLN A 182 20.88 10.41 3.55
N HIS A 183 20.83 11.71 3.29
CA HIS A 183 19.59 12.43 2.98
C HIS A 183 19.78 13.11 1.62
N PHE A 184 18.89 12.82 0.71
CA PHE A 184 18.90 13.38 -0.63
C PHE A 184 18.09 14.66 -0.66
N ASN A 185 18.69 15.74 -1.18
CA ASN A 185 18.04 17.05 -1.27
C ASN A 185 18.02 17.51 -2.72
N ILE A 186 16.94 18.19 -3.10
CA ILE A 186 16.85 18.94 -4.36
C ILE A 186 16.69 20.42 -4.02
N GLY A 187 17.38 21.27 -4.77
CA GLY A 187 17.30 22.74 -4.63
C GLY A 187 16.47 23.37 -5.73
N GLN A 188 16.16 24.67 -5.55
CA GLN A 188 15.47 25.47 -6.56
C GLN A 188 16.22 25.46 -7.90
N GLU A 189 17.55 25.58 -7.85
CA GLU A 189 18.41 25.53 -9.04
C GLU A 189 18.32 24.18 -9.78
N GLY A 190 18.29 23.06 -9.05
CA GLY A 190 18.11 21.74 -9.63
C GLY A 190 16.78 21.61 -10.35
N LEU A 191 15.69 22.05 -9.69
CA LEU A 191 14.36 22.05 -10.32
C LEU A 191 14.27 22.97 -11.54
N SER A 192 14.93 24.13 -11.50
CA SER A 192 14.95 25.08 -12.62
C SER A 192 15.61 24.55 -13.89
N LYS A 193 16.52 23.56 -13.77
CA LYS A 193 17.20 22.90 -14.89
C LYS A 193 16.39 21.78 -15.54
N VAL A 194 15.32 21.33 -14.89
CA VAL A 194 14.48 20.24 -15.41
C VAL A 194 13.65 20.74 -16.59
N LYS A 195 13.74 20.02 -17.71
CA LYS A 195 12.90 20.23 -18.88
C LYS A 195 11.97 19.05 -19.10
N LEU A 196 10.73 19.31 -19.43
CA LEU A 196 9.66 18.31 -19.67
C LEU A 196 8.89 18.67 -20.94
N HIS A 197 8.25 17.67 -21.55
CA HIS A 197 7.42 17.89 -22.72
C HIS A 197 5.97 18.14 -22.28
N PHE A 198 5.36 19.17 -22.83
CA PHE A 198 4.00 19.60 -22.53
C PHE A 198 3.12 19.52 -23.78
N ALA A 199 1.93 18.95 -23.60
CA ALA A 199 0.86 19.03 -24.57
C ALA A 199 0.32 20.48 -24.69
N ASN A 200 -0.45 20.77 -25.73
CA ASN A 200 -1.24 22.01 -25.76
C ASN A 200 -2.28 22.02 -24.63
N ILE A 201 -2.76 23.19 -24.22
CA ILE A 201 -3.61 23.36 -23.03
C ILE A 201 -4.93 22.56 -23.09
N GLU A 202 -5.53 22.37 -24.25
CA GLU A 202 -6.77 21.59 -24.38
C GLU A 202 -6.54 20.10 -24.19
N GLU A 203 -5.42 19.58 -24.71
CA GLU A 203 -4.99 18.21 -24.49
C GLU A 203 -4.62 17.98 -23.02
N GLN A 204 -3.91 18.93 -22.37
CA GLN A 204 -3.62 18.90 -20.95
C GLN A 204 -4.89 18.76 -20.11
N LYS A 205 -5.89 19.60 -20.34
CA LYS A 205 -7.20 19.56 -19.64
C LYS A 205 -7.86 18.19 -19.80
N LYS A 206 -7.83 17.63 -21.01
CA LYS A 206 -8.46 16.34 -21.29
C LYS A 206 -7.75 15.18 -20.60
N ILE A 207 -6.41 15.13 -20.66
CA ILE A 207 -5.59 14.13 -19.94
C ILE A 207 -5.78 14.27 -18.42
N GLY A 208 -5.66 15.49 -17.87
CA GLY A 208 -5.84 15.79 -16.46
C GLY A 208 -7.22 15.35 -15.95
N LYS A 209 -8.27 15.68 -16.69
CA LYS A 209 -9.65 15.27 -16.36
C LYS A 209 -9.83 13.75 -16.37
N MET A 210 -9.32 13.05 -17.38
CA MET A 210 -9.43 11.59 -17.47
C MET A 210 -8.74 10.89 -16.29
N LEU A 211 -7.50 11.31 -15.97
CA LEU A 211 -6.73 10.71 -14.87
C LEU A 211 -7.33 11.05 -13.50
N SER A 212 -7.89 12.26 -13.33
CA SER A 212 -8.58 12.63 -12.08
C SER A 212 -9.85 11.81 -11.85
N LEU A 213 -10.63 11.55 -12.90
CA LEU A 213 -11.80 10.66 -12.81
C LEU A 213 -11.41 9.23 -12.43
N LEU A 214 -10.27 8.74 -12.91
CA LEU A 214 -9.75 7.44 -12.49
C LEU A 214 -9.36 7.44 -11.01
N ASP A 215 -8.74 8.51 -10.50
CA ASP A 215 -8.40 8.64 -9.08
C ASP A 215 -9.65 8.73 -8.18
N GLU A 216 -10.67 9.45 -8.59
CA GLU A 216 -11.97 9.51 -7.91
C GLU A 216 -12.62 8.12 -7.84
N ARG A 217 -12.56 7.36 -8.94
CA ARG A 217 -13.07 6.00 -8.98
C ARG A 217 -12.29 5.05 -8.05
N MET A 218 -10.96 5.16 -8.03
CA MET A 218 -10.09 4.41 -7.11
C MET A 218 -10.39 4.76 -5.64
N ALA A 219 -10.56 6.03 -5.31
CA ALA A 219 -10.92 6.47 -3.97
C ALA A 219 -12.30 5.92 -3.54
N THR A 220 -13.28 5.93 -4.44
CA THR A 220 -14.60 5.35 -4.21
C THR A 220 -14.51 3.84 -4.00
N GLN A 221 -13.71 3.15 -4.81
CA GLN A 221 -13.47 1.71 -4.69
C GLN A 221 -12.87 1.35 -3.32
N ASN A 222 -11.88 2.11 -2.84
CA ASN A 222 -11.31 1.90 -1.51
C ASN A 222 -12.34 2.09 -0.40
N LYS A 223 -13.20 3.12 -0.49
CA LYS A 223 -14.29 3.30 0.48
C LYS A 223 -15.28 2.13 0.49
N ILE A 224 -15.56 1.52 -0.67
CA ILE A 224 -16.41 0.33 -0.77
C ILE A 224 -15.73 -0.85 -0.06
N ILE A 225 -14.43 -1.05 -0.27
CA ILE A 225 -13.64 -2.11 0.38
C ILE A 225 -13.68 -1.94 1.90
N ASP A 226 -13.38 -0.74 2.42
CA ASP A 226 -13.37 -0.44 3.86
C ASP A 226 -14.74 -0.70 4.51
N LYS A 227 -15.82 -0.24 3.85
CA LYS A 227 -17.19 -0.48 4.33
C LYS A 227 -17.53 -1.96 4.32
N LEU A 228 -17.14 -2.70 3.27
CA LEU A 228 -17.40 -4.14 3.17
C LEU A 228 -16.63 -4.92 4.24
N GLN A 229 -15.37 -4.59 4.50
CA GLN A 229 -14.58 -5.19 5.59
C GLN A 229 -15.22 -4.94 6.96
N SER A 230 -15.67 -3.71 7.20
CA SER A 230 -16.35 -3.35 8.46
C SER A 230 -17.68 -4.11 8.63
N LEU A 231 -18.45 -4.23 7.55
CA LEU A 231 -19.71 -4.97 7.53
C LEU A 231 -19.48 -6.47 7.79
N ILE A 232 -18.50 -7.08 7.13
CA ILE A 232 -18.11 -8.49 7.34
C ILE A 232 -17.77 -8.74 8.81
N LYS A 233 -16.95 -7.86 9.41
CA LYS A 233 -16.58 -7.95 10.82
C LYS A 233 -17.82 -7.85 11.74
N GLY A 234 -18.70 -6.88 11.49
CA GLY A 234 -19.92 -6.69 12.27
C GLY A 234 -20.87 -7.88 12.18
N ILE A 235 -21.13 -8.40 10.98
CA ILE A 235 -22.00 -9.57 10.76
C ILE A 235 -21.40 -10.81 11.42
N ALA A 236 -20.09 -11.05 11.27
CA ALA A 236 -19.43 -12.18 11.91
C ALA A 236 -19.58 -12.11 13.45
N GLN A 237 -19.37 -10.93 14.04
CA GLN A 237 -19.56 -10.72 15.49
C GLN A 237 -21.02 -10.98 15.92
N HIS A 238 -21.98 -10.44 15.18
CA HIS A 238 -23.39 -10.65 15.45
C HIS A 238 -23.77 -12.14 15.37
N CYS A 239 -23.40 -12.83 14.30
CA CYS A 239 -23.71 -14.25 14.12
C CYS A 239 -23.08 -15.16 15.18
N ILE A 240 -21.89 -14.83 15.68
CA ILE A 240 -21.14 -15.71 16.59
C ILE A 240 -21.35 -15.37 18.06
N ARG A 241 -21.79 -14.15 18.40
CA ARG A 241 -21.91 -13.70 19.80
C ARG A 241 -23.34 -13.40 20.23
N GLU A 242 -24.16 -12.90 19.34
CA GLU A 242 -25.51 -12.40 19.74
C GLU A 242 -26.60 -13.38 19.41
N LEU A 243 -26.45 -14.20 18.37
CA LEU A 243 -27.45 -15.21 17.98
C LEU A 243 -27.29 -16.57 18.71
N ILE A 244 -26.62 -16.58 19.84
CA ILE A 244 -26.21 -17.80 20.56
C ILE A 244 -27.28 -18.39 21.51
N ASN A 245 -28.46 -17.82 21.60
CA ASN A 245 -29.52 -18.33 22.47
C ASN A 245 -29.89 -19.80 22.11
N GLY A 246 -29.65 -20.70 23.05
CA GLY A 246 -29.91 -22.14 22.90
C GLY A 246 -28.84 -22.91 22.13
N TRP A 247 -27.63 -22.32 21.92
CA TRP A 247 -26.51 -23.03 21.29
C TRP A 247 -25.63 -23.70 22.36
N GLU A 248 -25.09 -24.85 22.00
CA GLU A 248 -24.12 -25.58 22.82
C GLU A 248 -22.73 -25.00 22.67
N TYR A 249 -21.96 -24.89 23.76
CA TYR A 249 -20.57 -24.51 23.73
C TYR A 249 -19.69 -25.75 23.80
N VAL A 250 -18.91 -25.98 22.71
CA VAL A 250 -18.02 -27.13 22.57
C VAL A 250 -16.59 -26.66 22.53
N ARG A 251 -15.65 -27.41 23.09
CA ARG A 251 -14.22 -27.09 22.95
C ARG A 251 -13.75 -27.39 21.54
N LEU A 252 -12.89 -26.53 21.00
CA LEU A 252 -12.34 -26.71 19.63
C LEU A 252 -11.66 -28.07 19.48
N GLY A 253 -10.92 -28.53 20.49
CA GLY A 253 -10.25 -29.84 20.46
C GLY A 253 -11.20 -31.05 20.44
N ASP A 254 -12.49 -30.86 20.75
CA ASP A 254 -13.49 -31.93 20.71
C ASP A 254 -14.15 -32.05 19.31
N ILE A 255 -13.98 -31.05 18.44
CA ILE A 255 -14.64 -30.99 17.13
C ILE A 255 -13.66 -31.05 15.94
N CYS A 256 -12.36 -31.05 16.18
CA CYS A 256 -11.34 -31.21 15.16
C CYS A 256 -10.04 -31.80 15.74
N LYS A 257 -9.20 -32.33 14.88
CA LYS A 257 -7.84 -32.74 15.22
C LYS A 257 -6.91 -31.53 15.08
N ILE A 258 -6.11 -31.26 16.13
CA ILE A 258 -5.14 -30.15 16.15
C ILE A 258 -3.72 -30.71 16.15
N THR A 259 -2.95 -30.40 15.14
CA THR A 259 -1.52 -30.77 15.01
C THR A 259 -0.70 -29.55 14.65
N THR A 260 0.62 -29.71 14.46
CA THR A 260 1.49 -28.67 13.90
C THR A 260 2.31 -29.24 12.75
N GLY A 261 2.85 -28.38 11.92
CA GLY A 261 3.91 -28.77 10.98
C GLY A 261 5.16 -29.25 11.73
N LYS A 262 6.10 -29.82 10.97
CA LYS A 262 7.35 -30.36 11.52
C LYS A 262 8.60 -29.67 10.96
N LEU A 263 8.44 -28.88 9.90
CA LEU A 263 9.55 -28.26 9.18
C LEU A 263 9.89 -26.88 9.75
N ASP A 264 11.15 -26.48 9.55
CA ASP A 264 11.57 -25.11 9.79
C ASP A 264 11.11 -24.18 8.68
N ALA A 265 11.02 -22.88 8.97
CA ALA A 265 10.59 -21.88 8.00
C ALA A 265 11.51 -21.79 6.76
N ASN A 266 12.79 -22.16 6.91
CA ASN A 266 13.79 -22.18 5.84
C ASN A 266 13.61 -23.34 4.84
N ALA A 267 12.67 -24.26 5.07
CA ALA A 267 12.41 -25.39 4.18
C ALA A 267 11.68 -24.99 2.88
N GLN A 268 11.34 -23.71 2.71
CA GLN A 268 10.73 -23.19 1.50
C GLN A 268 11.62 -23.37 0.26
N VAL A 269 10.99 -23.66 -0.89
CA VAL A 269 11.62 -23.78 -2.21
C VAL A 269 10.90 -22.85 -3.17
N GLU A 270 11.61 -21.93 -3.86
CA GLU A 270 11.00 -20.84 -4.64
C GLU A 270 9.99 -21.34 -5.70
N ASN A 271 10.28 -22.47 -6.35
CA ASN A 271 9.42 -23.07 -7.38
C ASN A 271 8.82 -24.43 -6.97
N GLY A 272 8.65 -24.66 -5.67
CA GLY A 272 8.09 -25.90 -5.14
C GLY A 272 6.65 -26.16 -5.61
N GLN A 273 6.25 -27.43 -5.65
CA GLN A 273 4.95 -27.86 -6.19
C GLN A 273 3.78 -27.66 -5.23
N TYR A 274 4.04 -27.60 -3.92
CA TYR A 274 3.00 -27.60 -2.88
C TYR A 274 3.07 -26.31 -2.06
N PRO A 275 1.92 -25.80 -1.56
CA PRO A 275 1.90 -24.70 -0.61
C PRO A 275 2.61 -25.09 0.70
N PHE A 276 3.43 -24.18 1.21
CA PHE A 276 4.07 -24.29 2.51
C PHE A 276 3.56 -23.18 3.43
N PHE A 277 2.73 -23.55 4.37
CA PHE A 277 2.11 -22.61 5.32
C PHE A 277 3.04 -22.36 6.50
N THR A 278 3.57 -21.15 6.55
CA THR A 278 4.33 -20.62 7.69
C THR A 278 3.44 -19.67 8.51
N CYS A 279 4.05 -18.84 9.38
CA CYS A 279 3.32 -17.75 10.05
C CYS A 279 3.19 -16.48 9.18
N ALA A 280 3.34 -16.57 7.87
CA ALA A 280 3.05 -15.52 6.90
C ALA A 280 1.57 -15.56 6.48
N GLU A 281 1.05 -14.43 5.97
CA GLU A 281 -0.33 -14.35 5.45
C GLU A 281 -0.51 -15.20 4.19
N ARG A 282 0.52 -15.24 3.33
CA ARG A 282 0.52 -16.05 2.10
C ARG A 282 1.45 -17.24 2.27
N PRO A 283 1.07 -18.42 1.76
CA PRO A 283 1.97 -19.57 1.77
C PRO A 283 3.17 -19.32 0.85
N PHE A 284 4.29 -19.91 1.22
CA PHE A 284 5.42 -20.14 0.33
C PHE A 284 5.21 -21.43 -0.46
N ASN A 285 6.23 -21.89 -1.18
CA ASN A 285 6.22 -23.16 -1.90
C ASN A 285 7.24 -24.15 -1.30
N ILE A 286 7.00 -25.44 -1.53
CA ILE A 286 7.89 -26.53 -1.11
C ILE A 286 7.70 -27.74 -2.06
N ASP A 287 8.72 -28.62 -2.16
CA ASP A 287 8.66 -29.78 -3.06
C ASP A 287 7.96 -31.01 -2.47
N SER A 288 7.67 -31.02 -1.18
CA SER A 288 7.04 -32.13 -0.48
C SER A 288 5.78 -31.71 0.25
N TYR A 289 4.86 -32.65 0.46
CA TYR A 289 3.69 -32.43 1.31
C TYR A 289 3.68 -33.40 2.51
N ALA A 290 3.13 -32.95 3.62
CA ALA A 290 2.92 -33.75 4.82
C ALA A 290 1.43 -33.96 5.13
N PHE A 291 0.58 -33.15 4.52
CA PHE A 291 -0.87 -33.18 4.69
C PHE A 291 -1.57 -33.24 3.33
N ASP A 292 -2.64 -34.03 3.25
CA ASP A 292 -3.57 -34.07 2.12
C ASP A 292 -4.99 -34.08 2.70
N THR A 293 -5.49 -32.90 3.02
CA THR A 293 -6.73 -32.74 3.81
C THR A 293 -7.33 -31.35 3.59
N GLU A 294 -8.52 -31.16 4.10
CA GLU A 294 -9.16 -29.86 4.25
C GLU A 294 -8.91 -29.33 5.68
N ALA A 295 -8.26 -28.16 5.77
CA ALA A 295 -7.75 -27.66 7.05
C ALA A 295 -7.89 -26.14 7.23
N LEU A 296 -7.96 -25.72 8.49
CA LEU A 296 -7.62 -24.37 8.92
C LEU A 296 -6.18 -24.35 9.43
N LEU A 297 -5.43 -23.34 9.00
CA LEU A 297 -4.04 -23.19 9.39
C LEU A 297 -3.88 -21.90 10.19
N ILE A 298 -3.39 -22.02 11.43
CA ILE A 298 -3.32 -20.89 12.36
C ILE A 298 -1.86 -20.59 12.69
N SER A 299 -1.45 -19.34 12.45
CA SER A 299 -0.11 -18.85 12.78
C SER A 299 0.09 -18.81 14.30
N GLY A 300 1.01 -19.63 14.82
CA GLY A 300 1.22 -19.80 16.26
C GLY A 300 2.17 -18.78 16.89
N ASN A 301 2.92 -17.97 16.09
CA ASN A 301 3.83 -16.95 16.58
C ASN A 301 4.06 -15.83 15.56
N GLY A 302 4.89 -14.85 15.92
CA GLY A 302 5.34 -13.77 15.05
C GLY A 302 4.32 -12.64 14.86
N ALA A 303 4.55 -11.79 13.85
CA ALA A 303 3.75 -10.61 13.57
C ALA A 303 2.28 -10.95 13.23
N ASN A 304 2.06 -12.12 12.61
CA ASN A 304 0.73 -12.60 12.20
C ASN A 304 0.14 -13.63 13.18
N LEU A 305 0.47 -13.54 14.47
CA LEU A 305 -0.05 -14.43 15.49
C LEU A 305 -1.59 -14.50 15.44
N GLY A 306 -2.14 -15.73 15.32
CA GLY A 306 -3.57 -15.98 15.23
C GLY A 306 -4.18 -15.77 13.85
N TYR A 307 -3.37 -15.49 12.81
CA TYR A 307 -3.86 -15.43 11.42
C TYR A 307 -4.34 -16.80 10.97
N ILE A 308 -5.48 -16.85 10.29
CA ILE A 308 -6.18 -18.08 9.92
C ILE A 308 -6.24 -18.19 8.40
N ASN A 309 -5.52 -19.16 7.85
CA ASN A 309 -5.66 -19.61 6.47
C ASN A 309 -6.64 -20.80 6.39
N TYR A 310 -7.26 -20.97 5.22
CA TYR A 310 -8.03 -22.16 4.86
C TYR A 310 -7.44 -22.74 3.58
N TYR A 311 -7.25 -24.06 3.57
CA TYR A 311 -6.77 -24.78 2.39
C TYR A 311 -7.34 -26.18 2.32
N LYS A 312 -7.51 -26.68 1.08
CA LYS A 312 -7.95 -28.05 0.78
C LYS A 312 -7.03 -28.65 -0.27
N GLY A 313 -6.37 -29.76 0.06
CA GLY A 313 -5.47 -30.47 -0.82
C GLY A 313 -4.13 -30.77 -0.16
N LYS A 314 -3.09 -30.97 -0.98
CA LYS A 314 -1.73 -31.33 -0.54
C LYS A 314 -0.93 -30.09 -0.15
N PHE A 315 -0.37 -30.08 1.06
CA PHE A 315 0.42 -28.96 1.59
C PHE A 315 1.42 -29.40 2.64
N ASN A 316 2.33 -28.50 3.03
CA ASN A 316 3.17 -28.65 4.19
C ASN A 316 3.02 -27.45 5.14
N ALA A 317 3.45 -27.61 6.38
CA ALA A 317 3.33 -26.57 7.40
C ALA A 317 4.60 -26.43 8.23
N TYR A 318 4.87 -25.22 8.68
CA TYR A 318 5.93 -24.86 9.60
C TYR A 318 5.60 -25.34 11.02
N GLN A 319 6.62 -25.72 11.81
CA GLN A 319 6.45 -26.26 13.18
C GLN A 319 5.69 -25.33 14.14
N ARG A 320 5.54 -24.04 13.84
CA ARG A 320 4.75 -23.08 14.62
C ARG A 320 3.42 -22.73 13.95
N THR A 321 3.02 -23.46 12.91
CA THR A 321 1.71 -23.34 12.26
C THR A 321 0.83 -24.49 12.73
N TYR A 322 -0.26 -24.19 13.41
CA TYR A 322 -1.26 -25.19 13.79
C TYR A 322 -2.10 -25.57 12.58
N VAL A 323 -2.29 -26.88 12.40
CA VAL A 323 -3.14 -27.49 11.37
C VAL A 323 -4.34 -28.10 12.07
N LEU A 324 -5.52 -27.58 11.78
CA LEU A 324 -6.79 -28.06 12.30
C LEU A 324 -7.53 -28.75 11.17
N ASP A 325 -7.74 -30.05 11.27
CA ASP A 325 -8.42 -30.86 10.26
C ASP A 325 -9.41 -31.86 10.88
N HIS A 326 -10.04 -32.71 10.06
CA HIS A 326 -11.01 -33.72 10.51
C HIS A 326 -12.13 -33.12 11.37
N PHE A 327 -12.73 -32.03 10.89
CA PHE A 327 -13.84 -31.36 11.58
C PHE A 327 -15.11 -32.20 11.60
N SER A 328 -15.75 -32.34 12.76
CA SER A 328 -17.09 -32.95 12.89
C SER A 328 -18.24 -31.99 12.58
N VAL A 329 -17.94 -30.72 12.36
CA VAL A 329 -18.86 -29.62 12.08
C VAL A 329 -18.40 -28.83 10.86
N ASN A 330 -19.22 -27.87 10.37
CA ASN A 330 -18.88 -27.09 9.18
C ASN A 330 -17.58 -26.25 9.40
N ILE A 331 -16.53 -26.59 8.67
CA ILE A 331 -15.20 -25.94 8.78
C ILE A 331 -15.25 -24.44 8.48
N GLN A 332 -16.09 -23.99 7.53
CA GLN A 332 -16.19 -22.56 7.20
C GLN A 332 -16.90 -21.80 8.33
N TYR A 333 -17.88 -22.40 9.00
CA TYR A 333 -18.47 -21.85 10.22
C TYR A 333 -17.41 -21.70 11.32
N VAL A 334 -16.63 -22.75 11.59
CA VAL A 334 -15.56 -22.72 12.61
C VAL A 334 -14.50 -21.68 12.26
N LYS A 335 -14.11 -21.54 10.98
CA LYS A 335 -13.20 -20.47 10.52
C LYS A 335 -13.67 -19.09 10.98
N TRP A 336 -14.96 -18.79 10.82
CA TRP A 336 -15.52 -17.49 11.20
C TRP A 336 -15.69 -17.35 12.72
N ALA A 337 -16.05 -18.42 13.41
CA ALA A 337 -16.07 -18.43 14.86
C ALA A 337 -14.67 -18.14 15.45
N LEU A 338 -13.64 -18.75 14.90
CA LEU A 338 -12.25 -18.48 15.27
C LEU A 338 -11.82 -17.05 14.96
N LYS A 339 -12.17 -16.50 13.80
CA LYS A 339 -11.87 -15.09 13.48
C LYS A 339 -12.46 -14.09 14.48
N VAL A 340 -13.58 -14.44 15.12
CA VAL A 340 -14.23 -13.59 16.13
C VAL A 340 -13.69 -13.84 17.54
N LEU A 341 -13.48 -15.10 17.93
CA LEU A 341 -13.20 -15.50 19.31
C LEU A 341 -11.70 -15.58 19.65
N LEU A 342 -10.88 -16.06 18.71
CA LEU A 342 -9.44 -16.28 18.93
C LEU A 342 -8.66 -14.99 19.27
N PRO A 343 -8.90 -13.83 18.64
CA PRO A 343 -8.18 -12.61 19.00
C PRO A 343 -8.33 -12.19 20.45
N GLN A 344 -9.51 -12.41 21.06
CA GLN A 344 -9.72 -12.11 22.48
C GLN A 344 -9.00 -13.12 23.39
N ARG A 345 -9.04 -14.40 23.03
CA ARG A 345 -8.32 -15.45 23.76
C ARG A 345 -6.82 -15.14 23.79
N ILE A 346 -6.23 -14.79 22.64
CA ILE A 346 -4.82 -14.39 22.53
C ILE A 346 -4.54 -13.14 23.36
N ALA A 347 -5.42 -12.14 23.36
CA ALA A 347 -5.23 -10.90 24.11
C ALA A 347 -5.17 -11.12 25.63
N ILE A 348 -5.99 -12.06 26.16
CA ILE A 348 -5.96 -12.44 27.57
C ILE A 348 -4.64 -13.11 27.93
N GLU A 349 -4.12 -13.99 27.08
CA GLU A 349 -2.87 -14.71 27.34
C GLU A 349 -1.61 -13.84 27.14
N LYS A 350 -1.67 -12.84 26.25
CA LYS A 350 -0.59 -11.84 26.04
C LYS A 350 -0.24 -11.05 27.30
N SER A 351 -1.17 -10.86 28.21
CA SER A 351 -0.93 -10.11 29.46
C SER A 351 0.09 -10.78 30.39
N SER A 352 0.43 -12.04 30.13
CA SER A 352 1.32 -12.87 30.98
C SER A 352 2.69 -13.18 30.41
N SER A 353 3.03 -12.75 29.14
CA SER A 353 4.30 -13.10 28.48
C SER A 353 4.86 -11.98 27.60
N ASN A 354 6.18 -11.77 27.64
CA ASN A 354 6.90 -10.79 26.82
C ASN A 354 6.95 -11.12 25.32
N THR A 355 6.76 -12.40 24.94
CA THR A 355 6.71 -12.82 23.54
C THR A 355 5.46 -13.67 23.33
N PRO A 356 4.41 -13.10 22.69
CA PRO A 356 3.16 -13.81 22.54
C PRO A 356 3.30 -14.99 21.55
N TYR A 357 2.87 -16.16 21.97
CA TYR A 357 2.74 -17.36 21.13
C TYR A 357 1.48 -18.12 21.55
N ILE A 358 0.91 -18.88 20.63
CA ILE A 358 -0.21 -19.76 20.89
C ILE A 358 0.34 -21.11 21.36
N VAL A 359 -0.18 -21.63 22.48
CA VAL A 359 0.04 -23.03 22.90
C VAL A 359 -1.16 -23.89 22.50
N LEU A 360 -0.98 -25.20 22.50
CA LEU A 360 -2.06 -26.13 22.08
C LEU A 360 -3.35 -25.92 22.87
N SER A 361 -3.26 -25.74 24.19
CA SER A 361 -4.42 -25.50 25.05
C SER A 361 -5.15 -24.19 24.75
N THR A 362 -4.46 -23.16 24.25
CA THR A 362 -5.09 -21.91 23.78
C THR A 362 -6.16 -22.19 22.72
N LEU A 363 -5.88 -23.14 21.82
CA LEU A 363 -6.80 -23.55 20.76
C LEU A 363 -7.75 -24.65 21.25
N ALA A 364 -7.20 -25.73 21.82
CA ALA A 364 -8.00 -26.91 22.18
C ALA A 364 -9.13 -26.57 23.18
N ASP A 365 -8.84 -25.72 24.16
CA ASP A 365 -9.80 -25.34 25.20
C ASP A 365 -10.69 -24.13 24.82
N LEU A 366 -10.52 -23.59 23.63
CA LEU A 366 -11.34 -22.48 23.14
C LEU A 366 -12.78 -22.97 22.94
N LYS A 367 -13.73 -22.40 23.69
CA LYS A 367 -15.15 -22.72 23.60
C LYS A 367 -15.78 -22.01 22.41
N ILE A 368 -16.37 -22.78 21.51
CA ILE A 368 -17.04 -22.30 20.29
C ILE A 368 -18.54 -22.59 20.44
N PRO A 369 -19.44 -21.62 20.25
CA PRO A 369 -20.88 -21.86 20.21
C PRO A 369 -21.21 -22.60 18.90
N ILE A 370 -21.90 -23.75 19.01
CA ILE A 370 -22.25 -24.61 17.88
C ILE A 370 -23.76 -24.62 17.68
N PRO A 371 -24.30 -23.97 16.62
CA PRO A 371 -25.71 -24.11 16.27
C PRO A 371 -25.97 -25.43 15.54
N ASN A 372 -27.24 -25.70 15.24
CA ASN A 372 -27.59 -26.82 14.39
C ASN A 372 -26.98 -26.70 12.99
N ASN A 373 -26.86 -27.83 12.27
CA ASN A 373 -26.18 -27.89 10.97
C ASN A 373 -26.77 -26.92 9.93
N SER A 374 -28.07 -26.70 9.90
CA SER A 374 -28.71 -25.75 8.99
C SER A 374 -28.21 -24.31 9.20
N LYS A 375 -28.13 -23.88 10.47
CA LYS A 375 -27.61 -22.54 10.83
C LYS A 375 -26.11 -22.42 10.56
N GLN A 376 -25.30 -23.48 10.85
CA GLN A 376 -23.87 -23.50 10.50
C GLN A 376 -23.69 -23.28 8.99
N ASN A 377 -24.39 -24.00 8.15
CA ASN A 377 -24.31 -23.89 6.70
C ASN A 377 -24.76 -22.50 6.23
N HIS A 378 -25.87 -21.99 6.76
CA HIS A 378 -26.36 -20.65 6.40
C HIS A 378 -25.34 -19.55 6.73
N ILE A 379 -24.74 -19.58 7.92
CA ILE A 379 -23.70 -18.61 8.32
C ILE A 379 -22.45 -18.77 7.45
N ALA A 380 -22.00 -20.02 7.20
CA ALA A 380 -20.85 -20.32 6.35
C ALA A 380 -21.05 -19.77 4.92
N ASP A 381 -22.21 -20.05 4.31
CA ASP A 381 -22.53 -19.60 2.96
C ASP A 381 -22.60 -18.07 2.85
N LEU A 382 -23.25 -17.44 3.82
CA LEU A 382 -23.34 -15.99 3.92
C LEU A 382 -21.94 -15.37 3.99
N MET A 383 -21.09 -15.86 4.86
CA MET A 383 -19.75 -15.32 5.06
C MET A 383 -18.83 -15.61 3.89
N MET A 384 -18.92 -16.77 3.25
CA MET A 384 -18.21 -17.09 1.99
C MET A 384 -18.65 -16.16 0.86
N SER A 385 -19.92 -15.83 0.77
CA SER A 385 -20.44 -14.85 -0.21
C SER A 385 -19.79 -13.48 -0.03
N PHE A 386 -19.69 -13.01 1.21
CA PHE A 386 -19.00 -11.75 1.52
C PHE A 386 -17.49 -11.81 1.24
N GLU A 387 -16.81 -12.91 1.55
CA GLU A 387 -15.39 -13.08 1.22
C GLU A 387 -15.15 -13.02 -0.30
N ARG A 388 -16.00 -13.68 -1.11
CA ARG A 388 -15.93 -13.60 -2.57
C ARG A 388 -16.13 -12.18 -3.07
N LYS A 389 -17.14 -11.48 -2.54
CA LYS A 389 -17.39 -10.07 -2.90
C LYS A 389 -16.19 -9.18 -2.55
N LEU A 390 -15.61 -9.32 -1.36
CA LEU A 390 -14.43 -8.57 -0.94
C LEU A 390 -13.23 -8.87 -1.85
N SER A 391 -12.97 -10.14 -2.15
CA SER A 391 -11.89 -10.56 -3.06
C SER A 391 -12.05 -9.93 -4.46
N THR A 392 -13.27 -9.91 -5.00
CA THR A 392 -13.58 -9.25 -6.28
C THR A 392 -13.30 -7.74 -6.22
N GLN A 393 -13.67 -7.06 -5.14
CA GLN A 393 -13.43 -5.62 -4.99
C GLN A 393 -11.93 -5.30 -4.85
N LEU A 394 -11.16 -6.14 -4.15
CA LEU A 394 -9.71 -6.01 -4.03
C LEU A 394 -9.01 -6.21 -5.39
N ALA A 395 -9.42 -7.24 -6.15
CA ALA A 395 -8.90 -7.47 -7.49
C ALA A 395 -9.20 -6.30 -8.44
N LEU A 396 -10.39 -5.71 -8.36
CA LEU A 396 -10.76 -4.53 -9.13
C LEU A 396 -9.91 -3.31 -8.77
N SER A 397 -9.62 -3.10 -7.47
CA SER A 397 -8.72 -2.03 -7.02
C SER A 397 -7.30 -2.21 -7.57
N ASP A 398 -6.77 -3.44 -7.60
CA ASP A 398 -5.47 -3.74 -8.20
C ASP A 398 -5.45 -3.46 -9.72
N LEU A 399 -6.52 -3.82 -10.44
CA LEU A 399 -6.66 -3.51 -11.87
C LEU A 399 -6.66 -2.01 -12.13
N TYR A 400 -7.36 -1.20 -11.33
CA TYR A 400 -7.32 0.26 -11.48
C TYR A 400 -5.92 0.83 -11.23
N ASN A 401 -5.18 0.31 -10.24
CA ASN A 401 -3.79 0.71 -10.01
C ASN A 401 -2.91 0.38 -11.22
N LYS A 402 -3.02 -0.83 -11.78
CA LYS A 402 -2.30 -1.24 -12.99
C LYS A 402 -2.66 -0.35 -14.19
N GLN A 403 -3.95 -0.07 -14.39
CA GLN A 403 -4.42 0.83 -15.44
C GLN A 403 -3.82 2.22 -15.31
N LYS A 404 -3.83 2.80 -14.10
CA LYS A 404 -3.21 4.12 -13.86
C LYS A 404 -1.72 4.12 -14.18
N GLN A 405 -0.99 3.12 -13.73
CA GLN A 405 0.43 2.98 -14.02
C GLN A 405 0.71 2.84 -15.53
N TYR A 406 -0.12 2.08 -16.24
CA TYR A 406 -0.03 1.96 -17.68
C TYR A 406 -0.26 3.31 -18.37
N LEU A 407 -1.31 4.04 -18.02
CA LEU A 407 -1.62 5.36 -18.60
C LEU A 407 -0.48 6.38 -18.34
N LEU A 408 0.08 6.41 -17.13
CA LEU A 408 1.21 7.29 -16.81
C LEU A 408 2.48 6.97 -17.60
N ARG A 409 2.64 5.73 -18.09
CA ARG A 409 3.75 5.34 -18.97
C ARG A 409 3.48 5.60 -20.44
N GLN A 410 2.23 5.57 -20.88
CA GLN A 410 1.88 5.64 -22.30
C GLN A 410 1.47 7.03 -22.76
N MET A 411 0.90 7.84 -21.86
CA MET A 411 0.36 9.16 -22.18
C MET A 411 1.32 10.31 -21.89
N PHE A 412 2.52 10.03 -21.38
CA PHE A 412 3.56 11.05 -21.13
C PHE A 412 4.89 10.65 -21.79
N ILE A 413 5.77 11.66 -22.02
CA ILE A 413 7.10 11.53 -22.65
C ILE A 413 8.17 12.38 -21.94
#